data_13262ed890f894b381c1ef359d3d850b
#
_entry.id   13262ed890f894b381c1ef359d3d850b
#
_cell.length_a   1.000
_cell.length_b   1.000
_cell.length_c   1.000
_cell.angle_alpha   90.00
_cell.angle_beta   90.00
_cell.angle_gamma   90.00
#
_symmetry.space_group_name_H-M   'P 1'
#
loop_
_entity.id
_entity.type
_entity.pdbx_description
1 polymer ?
#
loop_
_entity_poly.entity_id
_entity_poly.type
_entity_poly.pdbx_seq_one_letter_code
_entity_poly.pdbx_strand_id
1 'polypeptide(L)'
;MVWSYFINSYLDKNIIFFLIDKVNTLSVNNTFTNPIYYYFWNIPVNYLPWSIFSLIGLIYQFRRTTHKNYFLVYFPILFILVLSLFSTKTPYYSLPIAAILSINAYLGFKATFKIKELRLLFLQLASKIIPVFIFVSIFIYFLLFKESINLNLKEEVFLLTGFFISTFILITIKNSMKFRSIFLSFLLCPYLIGSCMVQSGLLTDRSRNLRETIEYISAKEGLQNKPVNVIRDNLNIYESNSTLIKILLMTPNLGKDIQNLNDLKPNEYAWIIESNDIKIKSEYYQIISSDRNIYPWKLIKKKI
;
A
#
# COMPACT_ATOMS: atom_id res chain seq x y z
N MET A 1 12.28 -25.73 -0.54
CA MET A 1 11.87 -27.11 -0.18
C MET A 1 11.13 -27.18 1.16
N VAL A 2 11.65 -26.69 2.30
CA VAL A 2 10.99 -26.81 3.61
C VAL A 2 9.60 -26.12 3.63
N TRP A 3 9.47 -24.93 3.06
CA TRP A 3 8.20 -24.20 2.96
C TRP A 3 7.12 -24.92 2.13
N SER A 4 7.51 -25.53 1.01
CA SER A 4 6.57 -26.27 0.17
C SER A 4 6.04 -27.52 0.86
N TYR A 5 6.86 -28.18 1.68
CA TYR A 5 6.44 -29.32 2.48
C TYR A 5 5.41 -28.93 3.55
N PHE A 6 5.65 -27.85 4.29
CA PHE A 6 4.71 -27.36 5.30
C PHE A 6 3.37 -26.94 4.71
N ILE A 7 3.35 -26.25 3.57
CA ILE A 7 2.11 -25.80 2.94
C ILE A 7 1.36 -26.97 2.31
N ASN A 8 2.03 -27.94 1.70
CA ASN A 8 1.38 -29.15 1.19
C ASN A 8 0.70 -29.98 2.29
N SER A 9 1.31 -30.06 3.49
CA SER A 9 0.71 -30.78 4.62
C SER A 9 -0.49 -30.05 5.24
N TYR A 10 -0.58 -28.71 5.09
CA TYR A 10 -1.67 -27.92 5.65
C TYR A 10 -2.87 -27.75 4.70
N LEU A 11 -2.63 -27.69 3.39
CA LEU A 11 -3.64 -27.34 2.40
C LEU A 11 -4.17 -28.54 1.58
N ASP A 12 -3.61 -29.72 1.75
CA ASP A 12 -3.94 -30.94 0.94
C ASP A 12 -3.89 -30.68 -0.58
N LYS A 13 -3.21 -29.63 -1.03
CA LYS A 13 -3.09 -29.24 -2.44
C LYS A 13 -1.63 -29.04 -2.80
N ASN A 14 -1.24 -29.57 -3.94
CA ASN A 14 0.10 -29.34 -4.47
C ASN A 14 0.27 -27.83 -4.78
N ILE A 15 1.11 -27.16 -4.00
CA ILE A 15 1.32 -25.71 -4.07
C ILE A 15 1.73 -25.25 -5.47
N ILE A 16 2.46 -26.09 -6.21
CA ILE A 16 2.92 -25.77 -7.57
C ILE A 16 1.70 -25.65 -8.51
N PHE A 17 0.78 -26.60 -8.45
CA PHE A 17 -0.47 -26.54 -9.23
C PHE A 17 -1.33 -25.37 -8.82
N PHE A 18 -1.45 -25.08 -7.52
CA PHE A 18 -2.17 -23.90 -7.04
C PHE A 18 -1.55 -22.61 -7.56
N LEU A 19 -0.22 -22.47 -7.55
CA LEU A 19 0.45 -21.28 -8.07
C LEU A 19 0.30 -21.16 -9.59
N ILE A 20 0.39 -22.27 -10.34
CA ILE A 20 0.17 -22.28 -11.80
C ILE A 20 -1.28 -21.89 -12.12
N ASP A 21 -2.25 -22.47 -11.41
CA ASP A 21 -3.66 -22.14 -11.58
C ASP A 21 -3.94 -20.67 -11.24
N LYS A 22 -3.34 -20.17 -10.16
CA LYS A 22 -3.42 -18.76 -9.78
C LYS A 22 -2.82 -17.83 -10.85
N VAL A 23 -1.66 -18.20 -11.40
CA VAL A 23 -1.03 -17.44 -12.50
C VAL A 23 -1.92 -17.47 -13.75
N ASN A 24 -2.48 -18.61 -14.11
CA ASN A 24 -3.41 -18.74 -15.23
C ASN A 24 -4.67 -17.90 -15.01
N THR A 25 -5.27 -18.00 -13.83
CA THR A 25 -6.46 -17.20 -13.46
C THR A 25 -6.18 -15.70 -13.53
N LEU A 26 -5.02 -15.25 -13.04
CA LEU A 26 -4.60 -13.86 -13.11
C LEU A 26 -4.25 -13.40 -14.54
N SER A 27 -3.85 -14.31 -15.42
CA SER A 27 -3.56 -14.00 -16.83
C SER A 27 -4.83 -13.84 -17.66
N VAL A 28 -5.92 -14.52 -17.29
CA VAL A 28 -7.19 -14.54 -18.04
C VAL A 28 -8.22 -13.56 -17.47
N ASN A 29 -8.16 -13.25 -16.17
CA ASN A 29 -9.14 -12.36 -15.53
C ASN A 29 -8.96 -10.89 -15.92
N ASN A 30 -10.02 -10.34 -16.52
CA ASN A 30 -10.07 -8.94 -16.99
C ASN A 30 -10.34 -7.90 -15.91
N THR A 31 -10.44 -8.27 -14.64
CA THR A 31 -10.82 -7.35 -13.54
C THR A 31 -9.77 -6.30 -13.19
N PHE A 32 -8.49 -6.52 -13.53
CA PHE A 32 -7.37 -5.60 -13.29
C PHE A 32 -6.48 -5.42 -14.52
N THR A 33 -7.11 -5.30 -15.70
CA THR A 33 -6.35 -5.08 -16.95
C THR A 33 -5.80 -3.66 -16.98
N ASN A 34 -4.49 -3.56 -17.00
CA ASN A 34 -3.77 -2.32 -17.22
C ASN A 34 -3.06 -2.40 -18.60
N PRO A 35 -2.87 -1.26 -19.28
CA PRO A 35 -2.22 -1.24 -20.59
C PRO A 35 -0.80 -1.79 -20.52
N ILE A 36 -0.27 -2.30 -21.65
CA ILE A 36 1.05 -2.92 -21.74
C ILE A 36 2.18 -2.01 -21.21
N TYR A 37 2.02 -0.71 -21.38
CA TYR A 37 2.99 0.31 -20.94
C TYR A 37 2.87 0.68 -19.44
N TYR A 38 2.00 0.01 -18.66
CA TYR A 38 1.75 0.32 -17.26
C TYR A 38 3.03 0.45 -16.42
N TYR A 39 3.95 -0.49 -16.53
CA TYR A 39 5.18 -0.48 -15.72
C TYR A 39 6.19 0.58 -16.16
N PHE A 40 6.11 1.08 -17.38
CA PHE A 40 7.01 2.14 -17.86
C PHE A 40 6.79 3.49 -17.17
N TRP A 41 5.58 3.76 -16.70
CA TRP A 41 5.29 4.96 -15.91
C TRP A 41 5.14 4.65 -14.41
N ASN A 42 4.57 3.50 -14.05
CA ASN A 42 4.29 3.13 -12.67
C ASN A 42 5.58 2.96 -11.86
N ILE A 43 6.59 2.27 -12.40
CA ILE A 43 7.88 2.10 -11.73
C ILE A 43 8.58 3.44 -11.52
N PRO A 44 8.80 4.30 -12.53
CA PRO A 44 9.38 5.62 -12.30
C PRO A 44 8.68 6.43 -11.22
N VAL A 45 7.36 6.45 -11.20
CA VAL A 45 6.57 7.22 -10.23
C VAL A 45 6.70 6.65 -8.81
N ASN A 46 6.53 5.34 -8.64
CA ASN A 46 6.56 4.71 -7.31
C ASN A 46 7.95 4.71 -6.66
N TYR A 47 9.02 4.78 -7.46
CA TYR A 47 10.39 4.81 -6.95
C TYR A 47 11.01 6.22 -6.95
N LEU A 48 10.21 7.28 -7.12
CA LEU A 48 10.72 8.65 -6.96
C LEU A 48 11.26 8.89 -5.54
N PRO A 49 12.32 9.69 -5.37
CA PRO A 49 13.16 10.34 -6.40
C PRO A 49 14.24 9.42 -6.99
N TRP A 50 14.36 8.19 -6.50
CA TRP A 50 15.45 7.27 -6.82
C TRP A 50 15.39 6.73 -8.24
N SER A 51 14.20 6.68 -8.86
CA SER A 51 14.02 6.22 -10.23
C SER A 51 14.84 7.03 -11.25
N ILE A 52 14.95 8.33 -11.06
CA ILE A 52 15.76 9.21 -11.92
C ILE A 52 17.24 8.80 -11.86
N PHE A 53 17.75 8.60 -10.65
CA PHE A 53 19.15 8.16 -10.49
C PHE A 53 19.35 6.72 -10.94
N SER A 54 18.33 5.86 -10.76
CA SER A 54 18.37 4.49 -11.27
C SER A 54 18.49 4.45 -12.79
N LEU A 55 17.74 5.30 -13.49
CA LEU A 55 17.83 5.44 -14.94
C LEU A 55 19.20 5.94 -15.39
N ILE A 56 19.73 6.97 -14.73
CA ILE A 56 21.10 7.48 -14.99
C ILE A 56 22.13 6.38 -14.77
N GLY A 57 22.00 5.62 -13.67
CA GLY A 57 22.88 4.51 -13.35
C GLY A 57 22.82 3.39 -14.36
N LEU A 58 21.62 3.04 -14.81
CA LEU A 58 21.40 2.03 -15.84
C LEU A 58 22.04 2.44 -17.17
N ILE A 59 21.85 3.70 -17.62
CA ILE A 59 22.50 4.23 -18.83
C ILE A 59 24.03 4.24 -18.67
N TYR A 60 24.53 4.65 -17.49
CA TYR A 60 25.97 4.64 -17.20
C TYR A 60 26.57 3.24 -17.26
N GLN A 61 25.89 2.27 -16.69
CA GLN A 61 26.28 0.85 -16.71
C GLN A 61 26.17 0.25 -18.11
N PHE A 62 25.12 0.57 -18.84
CA PHE A 62 24.92 0.11 -20.23
C PHE A 62 26.09 0.52 -21.13
N ARG A 63 26.55 1.79 -21.03
CA ARG A 63 27.71 2.29 -21.80
C ARG A 63 29.05 1.67 -21.39
N ARG A 64 29.13 1.06 -20.22
CA ARG A 64 30.35 0.43 -19.67
C ARG A 64 30.11 -1.05 -19.38
N THR A 65 29.26 -1.68 -20.19
CA THR A 65 28.88 -3.07 -19.97
C THR A 65 30.08 -3.99 -19.98
N THR A 66 30.30 -4.67 -18.87
CA THR A 66 31.26 -5.75 -18.69
C THR A 66 30.51 -6.97 -18.21
N HIS A 67 31.09 -8.16 -18.34
CA HIS A 67 30.44 -9.40 -17.85
C HIS A 67 29.94 -9.31 -16.40
N LYS A 68 30.60 -8.49 -15.56
CA LYS A 68 30.22 -8.28 -14.14
C LYS A 68 28.93 -7.47 -13.97
N ASN A 69 28.54 -6.66 -14.97
CA ASN A 69 27.42 -5.72 -14.83
C ASN A 69 26.19 -6.13 -15.63
N TYR A 70 26.24 -7.23 -16.38
CA TYR A 70 25.11 -7.69 -17.21
C TYR A 70 23.82 -7.83 -16.41
N PHE A 71 23.88 -8.42 -15.23
CA PHE A 71 22.72 -8.62 -14.40
C PHE A 71 22.05 -7.29 -13.97
N LEU A 72 22.86 -6.28 -13.61
CA LEU A 72 22.33 -4.97 -13.19
C LEU A 72 21.64 -4.20 -14.31
N VAL A 73 22.03 -4.46 -15.57
CA VAL A 73 21.48 -3.79 -16.75
C VAL A 73 20.31 -4.55 -17.33
N TYR A 74 20.52 -5.82 -17.66
CA TYR A 74 19.54 -6.58 -18.44
C TYR A 74 18.40 -7.16 -17.60
N PHE A 75 18.65 -7.53 -16.35
CA PHE A 75 17.60 -8.12 -15.52
C PHE A 75 16.40 -7.18 -15.30
N PRO A 76 16.56 -5.91 -14.88
CA PRO A 76 15.41 -5.03 -14.70
C PRO A 76 14.66 -4.78 -16.00
N ILE A 77 15.35 -4.67 -17.13
CA ILE A 77 14.73 -4.47 -18.45
C ILE A 77 13.89 -5.70 -18.83
N LEU A 78 14.50 -6.88 -18.78
CA LEU A 78 13.83 -8.14 -19.12
C LEU A 78 12.64 -8.41 -18.16
N PHE A 79 12.82 -8.13 -16.88
CA PHE A 79 11.76 -8.34 -15.89
C PHE A 79 10.55 -7.42 -16.16
N ILE A 80 10.79 -6.14 -16.48
CA ILE A 80 9.73 -5.18 -16.84
C ILE A 80 9.02 -5.65 -18.13
N LEU A 81 9.76 -6.10 -19.14
CA LEU A 81 9.19 -6.61 -20.37
C LEU A 81 8.31 -7.84 -20.10
N VAL A 82 8.79 -8.80 -19.31
CA VAL A 82 8.01 -9.99 -18.94
C VAL A 82 6.75 -9.59 -18.18
N LEU A 83 6.84 -8.72 -17.16
CA LEU A 83 5.68 -8.24 -16.42
C LEU A 83 4.66 -7.52 -17.32
N SER A 84 5.13 -6.83 -18.36
CA SER A 84 4.27 -6.09 -19.28
C SER A 84 3.42 -7.01 -20.17
N LEU A 85 3.81 -8.27 -20.33
CA LEU A 85 3.05 -9.26 -21.10
C LEU A 85 1.83 -9.81 -20.35
N PHE A 86 1.83 -9.77 -18.99
CA PHE A 86 0.68 -10.22 -18.24
C PHE A 86 -0.49 -9.23 -18.34
N SER A 87 -1.73 -9.73 -18.39
CA SER A 87 -2.93 -8.91 -18.40
C SER A 87 -3.14 -8.19 -17.08
N THR A 88 -3.01 -8.90 -15.96
CA THR A 88 -3.14 -8.36 -14.61
C THR A 88 -1.83 -7.68 -14.17
N LYS A 89 -1.90 -6.38 -13.94
CA LYS A 89 -0.74 -5.57 -13.53
C LYS A 89 -1.01 -4.86 -12.22
N THR A 90 -0.14 -5.10 -11.22
CA THR A 90 -0.19 -4.42 -9.93
C THR A 90 1.15 -3.78 -9.60
N PRO A 91 1.18 -2.71 -8.79
CA PRO A 91 2.42 -2.07 -8.38
C PRO A 91 3.40 -3.03 -7.67
N TYR A 92 2.87 -4.03 -6.97
CA TYR A 92 3.67 -4.96 -6.15
C TYR A 92 4.54 -5.91 -6.98
N TYR A 93 4.19 -6.18 -8.22
CA TYR A 93 4.97 -7.10 -9.05
C TYR A 93 6.35 -6.52 -9.42
N SER A 94 6.56 -5.22 -9.26
CA SER A 94 7.86 -4.58 -9.47
C SER A 94 8.80 -4.70 -8.26
N LEU A 95 8.35 -5.16 -7.09
CA LEU A 95 9.18 -5.26 -5.89
C LEU A 95 10.47 -6.09 -6.06
N PRO A 96 10.49 -7.22 -6.79
CA PRO A 96 11.73 -8.01 -6.97
C PRO A 96 12.88 -7.22 -7.61
N ILE A 97 12.60 -6.22 -8.44
CA ILE A 97 13.65 -5.40 -9.06
C ILE A 97 14.09 -4.21 -8.20
N ALA A 98 13.41 -3.93 -7.10
CA ALA A 98 13.68 -2.77 -6.25
C ALA A 98 15.14 -2.72 -5.75
N ALA A 99 15.70 -3.88 -5.36
CA ALA A 99 17.08 -3.98 -4.92
C ALA A 99 18.07 -3.57 -6.04
N ILE A 100 17.83 -4.04 -7.26
CA ILE A 100 18.69 -3.72 -8.42
C ILE A 100 18.54 -2.26 -8.83
N LEU A 101 17.30 -1.74 -8.81
CA LEU A 101 17.05 -0.31 -9.06
C LEU A 101 17.75 0.56 -8.02
N SER A 102 17.81 0.14 -6.76
CA SER A 102 18.53 0.86 -5.69
C SER A 102 20.04 0.88 -5.91
N ILE A 103 20.62 -0.23 -6.36
CA ILE A 103 22.05 -0.28 -6.73
C ILE A 103 22.33 0.66 -7.92
N ASN A 104 21.49 0.60 -8.95
CA ASN A 104 21.61 1.49 -10.10
C ASN A 104 21.41 2.96 -9.68
N ALA A 105 20.48 3.25 -8.76
CA ALA A 105 20.29 4.60 -8.23
C ALA A 105 21.54 5.14 -7.52
N TYR A 106 22.18 4.33 -6.68
CA TYR A 106 23.45 4.73 -6.06
C TYR A 106 24.55 5.01 -7.10
N LEU A 107 24.68 4.14 -8.11
CA LEU A 107 25.67 4.30 -9.17
C LEU A 107 25.39 5.54 -10.03
N GLY A 108 24.12 5.80 -10.33
CA GLY A 108 23.70 7.01 -11.05
C GLY A 108 23.92 8.27 -10.24
N PHE A 109 23.60 8.27 -8.97
CA PHE A 109 23.88 9.37 -8.06
C PHE A 109 25.39 9.66 -8.01
N LYS A 110 26.22 8.62 -7.85
CA LYS A 110 27.69 8.74 -7.89
C LYS A 110 28.21 9.27 -9.23
N ALA A 111 27.61 8.85 -10.35
CA ALA A 111 27.96 9.33 -11.69
C ALA A 111 27.61 10.83 -11.87
N THR A 112 26.44 11.26 -11.40
CA THR A 112 26.01 12.67 -11.40
C THR A 112 27.01 13.55 -10.64
N PHE A 113 27.52 13.08 -9.50
CA PHE A 113 28.48 13.84 -8.68
C PHE A 113 29.88 13.92 -9.27
N LYS A 114 30.24 13.12 -10.27
CA LYS A 114 31.51 13.23 -11.00
C LYS A 114 31.53 14.38 -12.00
N ILE A 115 30.37 14.81 -12.47
CA ILE A 115 30.24 15.90 -13.45
C ILE A 115 29.91 17.17 -12.68
N LYS A 116 30.80 18.17 -12.72
CA LYS A 116 30.69 19.39 -11.91
C LYS A 116 29.40 20.15 -12.14
N GLU A 117 28.95 20.27 -13.37
CA GLU A 117 27.74 20.99 -13.77
C GLU A 117 26.48 20.28 -13.21
N LEU A 118 26.40 18.96 -13.37
CA LEU A 118 25.28 18.15 -12.85
C LEU A 118 25.26 18.15 -11.32
N ARG A 119 26.43 18.11 -10.69
CA ARG A 119 26.54 18.22 -9.24
C ARG A 119 25.99 19.55 -8.73
N LEU A 120 26.39 20.66 -9.36
CA LEU A 120 25.92 22.00 -8.96
C LEU A 120 24.42 22.15 -9.18
N LEU A 121 23.91 21.70 -10.33
CA LEU A 121 22.48 21.69 -10.62
C LEU A 121 21.71 20.88 -9.56
N PHE A 122 22.17 19.67 -9.26
CA PHE A 122 21.54 18.82 -8.25
C PHE A 122 21.52 19.48 -6.87
N LEU A 123 22.64 20.08 -6.44
CA LEU A 123 22.72 20.77 -5.16
C LEU A 123 21.79 21.98 -5.08
N GLN A 124 21.65 22.73 -6.18
CA GLN A 124 20.69 23.84 -6.25
C GLN A 124 19.25 23.35 -6.18
N LEU A 125 18.93 22.28 -6.91
CA LEU A 125 17.60 21.66 -6.83
C LEU A 125 17.30 21.17 -5.40
N ALA A 126 18.22 20.43 -4.79
CA ALA A 126 18.03 19.83 -3.47
C ALA A 126 17.93 20.88 -2.35
N SER A 127 18.77 21.95 -2.40
CA SER A 127 18.83 22.94 -1.31
C SER A 127 17.90 24.14 -1.47
N LYS A 128 17.41 24.43 -2.68
CA LYS A 128 16.57 25.60 -2.95
C LYS A 128 15.17 25.22 -3.44
N ILE A 129 15.07 24.39 -4.48
CA ILE A 129 13.81 24.13 -5.18
C ILE A 129 12.96 23.11 -4.40
N ILE A 130 13.53 21.97 -4.01
CA ILE A 130 12.77 20.94 -3.27
C ILE A 130 12.20 21.48 -1.95
N PRO A 131 12.95 22.23 -1.11
CA PRO A 131 12.39 22.84 0.10
C PRO A 131 11.21 23.76 -0.16
N VAL A 132 11.24 24.56 -1.24
CA VAL A 132 10.11 25.40 -1.63
C VAL A 132 8.89 24.56 -1.99
N PHE A 133 9.07 23.51 -2.78
CA PHE A 133 7.96 22.59 -3.11
C PHE A 133 7.38 21.91 -1.88
N ILE A 134 8.20 21.48 -0.93
CA ILE A 134 7.73 20.90 0.34
C ILE A 134 6.91 21.95 1.09
N PHE A 135 7.40 23.18 1.20
CA PHE A 135 6.69 24.26 1.90
C PHE A 135 5.34 24.60 1.23
N VAL A 136 5.32 24.72 -0.09
CA VAL A 136 4.10 24.94 -0.87
C VAL A 136 3.11 23.79 -0.69
N SER A 137 3.58 22.54 -0.67
CA SER A 137 2.73 21.36 -0.44
C SER A 137 2.08 21.39 0.94
N ILE A 138 2.81 21.79 1.99
CA ILE A 138 2.26 21.99 3.34
C ILE A 138 1.18 23.07 3.32
N PHE A 139 1.45 24.19 2.67
CA PHE A 139 0.52 25.31 2.57
C PHE A 139 -0.77 24.90 1.85
N ILE A 140 -0.65 24.20 0.71
CA ILE A 140 -1.79 23.63 -0.03
C ILE A 140 -2.59 22.65 0.83
N TYR A 141 -1.90 21.80 1.59
CA TYR A 141 -2.55 20.88 2.52
C TYR A 141 -3.43 21.61 3.52
N PHE A 142 -2.89 22.65 4.17
CA PHE A 142 -3.67 23.44 5.14
C PHE A 142 -4.86 24.17 4.53
N LEU A 143 -4.72 24.70 3.31
CA LEU A 143 -5.78 25.47 2.67
C LEU A 143 -6.92 24.58 2.11
N LEU A 144 -6.58 23.46 1.49
CA LEU A 144 -7.53 22.71 0.67
C LEU A 144 -7.94 21.35 1.25
N PHE A 145 -7.09 20.71 2.02
CA PHE A 145 -7.27 19.29 2.38
C PHE A 145 -7.41 19.04 3.88
N LYS A 146 -7.15 20.01 4.75
CA LYS A 146 -7.19 19.81 6.21
C LYS A 146 -8.53 19.23 6.68
N GLU A 147 -9.64 19.80 6.22
CA GLU A 147 -10.97 19.34 6.62
C GLU A 147 -11.37 18.00 5.99
N SER A 148 -10.90 17.74 4.76
CA SER A 148 -11.24 16.51 4.04
C SER A 148 -10.48 15.28 4.52
N ILE A 149 -9.26 15.46 5.04
CA ILE A 149 -8.39 14.34 5.50
C ILE A 149 -8.65 14.01 6.98
N ASN A 150 -9.21 14.96 7.75
CA ASN A 150 -9.65 14.77 9.13
C ASN A 150 -8.59 14.11 10.05
N LEU A 151 -7.37 14.65 10.01
CA LEU A 151 -6.28 14.17 10.89
C LEU A 151 -6.49 14.66 12.33
N ASN A 152 -6.15 13.79 13.29
CA ASN A 152 -6.06 14.20 14.68
C ASN A 152 -4.85 15.13 14.89
N LEU A 153 -4.89 15.98 15.91
CA LEU A 153 -3.81 16.93 16.22
C LEU A 153 -2.43 16.23 16.31
N LYS A 154 -2.36 15.04 16.91
CA LYS A 154 -1.15 14.25 17.04
C LYS A 154 -0.60 13.80 15.67
N GLU A 155 -1.47 13.33 14.80
CA GLU A 155 -1.13 12.87 13.44
C GLU A 155 -0.65 14.05 12.58
N GLU A 156 -1.31 15.21 12.72
CA GLU A 156 -0.93 16.45 12.04
C GLU A 156 0.47 16.93 12.49
N VAL A 157 0.76 16.90 13.78
CA VAL A 157 2.08 17.24 14.32
C VAL A 157 3.17 16.30 13.79
N PHE A 158 2.92 15.00 13.73
CA PHE A 158 3.88 14.05 13.14
C PHE A 158 4.18 14.36 11.66
N LEU A 159 3.13 14.62 10.89
CA LEU A 159 3.27 14.93 9.47
C LEU A 159 4.12 16.20 9.27
N LEU A 160 3.77 17.28 9.96
CA LEU A 160 4.49 18.55 9.89
C LEU A 160 5.94 18.41 10.33
N THR A 161 6.19 17.67 11.40
CA THR A 161 7.55 17.43 11.91
C THR A 161 8.42 16.77 10.84
N GLY A 162 7.92 15.74 10.15
CA GLY A 162 8.65 15.09 9.06
C GLY A 162 9.00 16.04 7.92
N PHE A 163 8.07 16.87 7.51
CA PHE A 163 8.31 17.87 6.46
C PHE A 163 9.30 18.95 6.90
N PHE A 164 9.17 19.50 8.10
CA PHE A 164 10.08 20.54 8.61
C PHE A 164 11.50 20.03 8.78
N ILE A 165 11.70 18.86 9.39
CA ILE A 165 13.03 18.29 9.57
C ILE A 165 13.67 17.99 8.20
N SER A 166 12.92 17.42 7.26
CA SER A 166 13.43 17.13 5.91
C SER A 166 13.81 18.40 5.16
N THR A 167 12.99 19.44 5.26
CA THR A 167 13.27 20.76 4.68
C THR A 167 14.56 21.36 5.27
N PHE A 168 14.70 21.31 6.60
CA PHE A 168 15.87 21.80 7.29
C PHE A 168 17.15 21.06 6.84
N ILE A 169 17.10 19.72 6.78
CA ILE A 169 18.23 18.91 6.30
C ILE A 169 18.62 19.32 4.88
N LEU A 170 17.64 19.49 3.96
CA LEU A 170 17.91 19.84 2.58
C LEU A 170 18.55 21.23 2.43
N ILE A 171 18.07 22.23 3.18
CA ILE A 171 18.61 23.60 3.15
C ILE A 171 20.07 23.63 3.65
N THR A 172 20.43 22.75 4.59
CA THR A 172 21.80 22.69 5.14
C THR A 172 22.82 22.06 4.18
N ILE A 173 22.39 21.45 3.07
CA ILE A 173 23.30 20.83 2.09
C ILE A 173 24.15 21.91 1.39
N LYS A 174 25.49 21.76 1.50
CA LYS A 174 26.46 22.66 0.90
C LYS A 174 27.41 21.91 -0.05
N ASN A 175 27.91 22.63 -1.05
CA ASN A 175 28.86 22.05 -2.02
C ASN A 175 30.21 21.58 -1.38
N SER A 176 30.58 22.16 -0.24
CA SER A 176 31.76 21.77 0.54
C SER A 176 31.63 20.44 1.28
N MET A 177 30.42 19.90 1.40
CA MET A 177 30.17 18.64 2.11
C MET A 177 30.73 17.43 1.35
N LYS A 178 31.16 16.41 2.12
CA LYS A 178 31.57 15.12 1.55
C LYS A 178 30.39 14.42 0.86
N PHE A 179 30.68 13.71 -0.22
CA PHE A 179 29.67 12.94 -0.98
C PHE A 179 28.77 12.08 -0.08
N ARG A 180 29.36 11.36 0.90
CA ARG A 180 28.59 10.53 1.83
C ARG A 180 27.55 11.32 2.63
N SER A 181 27.91 12.50 3.12
CA SER A 181 26.99 13.34 3.89
C SER A 181 25.83 13.84 3.04
N ILE A 182 26.11 14.27 1.80
CA ILE A 182 25.07 14.70 0.85
C ILE A 182 24.13 13.52 0.51
N PHE A 183 24.71 12.36 0.22
CA PHE A 183 23.94 11.16 -0.09
C PHE A 183 23.04 10.73 1.08
N LEU A 184 23.59 10.71 2.31
CA LEU A 184 22.81 10.37 3.51
C LEU A 184 21.71 11.39 3.78
N SER A 185 21.97 12.69 3.65
CA SER A 185 20.95 13.73 3.80
C SER A 185 19.81 13.54 2.80
N PHE A 186 20.14 13.25 1.55
CA PHE A 186 19.16 13.03 0.49
C PHE A 186 18.40 11.70 0.66
N LEU A 187 19.01 10.69 1.26
CA LEU A 187 18.37 9.42 1.61
C LEU A 187 17.40 9.59 2.78
N LEU A 188 17.81 10.33 3.82
CA LEU A 188 17.03 10.50 5.04
C LEU A 188 15.75 11.29 4.82
N CYS A 189 15.74 12.31 3.95
CA CYS A 189 14.58 13.16 3.74
C CYS A 189 13.33 12.41 3.30
N PRO A 190 13.32 11.63 2.20
CA PRO A 190 12.12 10.88 1.80
C PRO A 190 11.75 9.79 2.82
N TYR A 191 12.73 9.21 3.52
CA TYR A 191 12.47 8.26 4.58
C TYR A 191 11.74 8.91 5.77
N LEU A 192 12.17 10.08 6.22
CA LEU A 192 11.51 10.82 7.29
C LEU A 192 10.09 11.24 6.91
N ILE A 193 9.91 11.81 5.71
CA ILE A 193 8.60 12.18 5.20
C ILE A 193 7.70 10.93 5.13
N GLY A 194 8.16 9.86 4.52
CA GLY A 194 7.41 8.61 4.40
C GLY A 194 7.05 8.01 5.75
N SER A 195 7.98 7.97 6.71
CA SER A 195 7.72 7.47 8.07
C SER A 195 6.66 8.31 8.79
N CYS A 196 6.72 9.65 8.67
CA CYS A 196 5.73 10.52 9.27
C CYS A 196 4.36 10.40 8.58
N MET A 197 4.31 10.21 7.26
CA MET A 197 3.07 9.93 6.53
C MET A 197 2.46 8.56 6.91
N VAL A 198 3.28 7.56 7.21
CA VAL A 198 2.79 6.27 7.73
C VAL A 198 2.25 6.43 9.14
N GLN A 199 2.98 7.11 10.03
CA GLN A 199 2.54 7.33 11.42
C GLN A 199 1.31 8.22 11.54
N SER A 200 1.13 9.16 10.60
CA SER A 200 -0.08 9.98 10.52
C SER A 200 -1.29 9.26 9.90
N GLY A 201 -1.12 8.01 9.46
CA GLY A 201 -2.19 7.23 8.81
C GLY A 201 -2.46 7.57 7.35
N LEU A 202 -1.84 8.62 6.79
CA LEU A 202 -2.08 9.04 5.41
C LEU A 202 -1.77 7.97 4.36
N LEU A 203 -0.72 7.17 4.57
CA LEU A 203 -0.32 6.12 3.62
C LEU A 203 -0.88 4.74 3.97
N THR A 204 -1.15 4.48 5.24
CA THR A 204 -1.50 3.13 5.72
C THR A 204 -2.97 2.94 5.95
N ASP A 205 -3.69 3.99 6.32
CA ASP A 205 -5.11 3.90 6.66
C ASP A 205 -6.03 4.22 5.48
N ARG A 206 -6.00 3.36 4.47
CA ARG A 206 -6.91 3.47 3.31
C ARG A 206 -8.38 3.22 3.64
N SER A 207 -8.69 2.85 4.87
CA SER A 207 -10.03 2.49 5.31
C SER A 207 -10.35 3.10 6.68
N ARG A 208 -9.84 4.31 6.92
CA ARG A 208 -9.99 5.04 8.18
C ARG A 208 -11.46 5.16 8.59
N ASN A 209 -12.31 5.62 7.69
CA ASN A 209 -13.74 5.76 7.97
C ASN A 209 -14.39 4.42 8.35
N LEU A 210 -13.99 3.35 7.66
CA LEU A 210 -14.45 2.00 7.98
C LEU A 210 -14.00 1.58 9.38
N ARG A 211 -12.74 1.81 9.72
CA ARG A 211 -12.19 1.49 11.05
C ARG A 211 -12.88 2.27 12.16
N GLU A 212 -12.99 3.58 12.02
CA GLU A 212 -13.65 4.45 13.00
C GLU A 212 -15.12 4.03 13.20
N THR A 213 -15.82 3.66 12.13
CA THR A 213 -17.19 3.14 12.21
C THR A 213 -17.24 1.83 12.99
N ILE A 214 -16.35 0.86 12.71
CA ILE A 214 -16.33 -0.43 13.39
C ILE A 214 -15.91 -0.25 14.86
N GLU A 215 -14.93 0.58 15.17
CA GLU A 215 -14.50 0.89 16.54
C GLU A 215 -15.65 1.54 17.34
N TYR A 216 -16.35 2.50 16.75
CA TYR A 216 -17.51 3.16 17.37
C TYR A 216 -18.62 2.16 17.68
N ILE A 217 -19.00 1.33 16.70
CA ILE A 217 -20.03 0.30 16.87
C ILE A 217 -19.59 -0.72 17.93
N SER A 218 -18.33 -1.13 17.88
CA SER A 218 -17.77 -2.12 18.82
C SER A 218 -17.75 -1.60 20.26
N ALA A 219 -17.41 -0.34 20.47
CA ALA A 219 -17.44 0.29 21.78
C ALA A 219 -18.88 0.43 22.29
N LYS A 220 -19.82 0.88 21.44
CA LYS A 220 -21.23 1.05 21.80
C LYS A 220 -21.91 -0.25 22.18
N GLU A 221 -21.66 -1.35 21.48
CA GLU A 221 -22.29 -2.65 21.69
C GLU A 221 -21.50 -3.56 22.62
N GLY A 222 -20.29 -3.16 23.04
CA GLY A 222 -19.40 -3.95 23.88
C GLY A 222 -18.92 -5.23 23.19
N LEU A 223 -18.59 -5.16 21.90
CA LEU A 223 -18.19 -6.32 21.09
C LEU A 223 -16.80 -6.86 21.41
N GLN A 224 -16.03 -6.19 22.25
CA GLN A 224 -14.74 -6.70 22.73
C GLN A 224 -14.87 -8.04 23.46
N ASN A 225 -15.98 -8.22 24.18
CA ASN A 225 -16.26 -9.43 24.97
C ASN A 225 -17.32 -10.35 24.34
N LYS A 226 -17.83 -10.00 23.15
CA LYS A 226 -18.87 -10.74 22.46
C LYS A 226 -18.37 -11.18 21.08
N PRO A 227 -18.42 -12.47 20.76
CA PRO A 227 -18.00 -12.93 19.44
C PRO A 227 -18.98 -12.42 18.37
N VAL A 228 -18.42 -11.92 17.28
CA VAL A 228 -19.16 -11.47 16.10
C VAL A 228 -18.95 -12.50 14.99
N ASN A 229 -20.01 -13.23 14.66
CA ASN A 229 -20.00 -14.24 13.62
C ASN A 229 -20.02 -13.62 12.21
N VAL A 230 -19.75 -14.41 11.19
CA VAL A 230 -19.84 -14.00 9.79
C VAL A 230 -20.77 -14.93 9.04
N ILE A 231 -21.77 -14.35 8.38
CA ILE A 231 -22.73 -15.14 7.58
C ILE A 231 -22.28 -15.10 6.13
N ARG A 232 -21.97 -16.26 5.57
CA ARG A 232 -21.49 -16.44 4.21
C ARG A 232 -22.53 -16.98 3.24
N ASP A 233 -23.81 -16.80 3.53
CA ASP A 233 -24.87 -17.30 2.68
C ASP A 233 -24.79 -16.68 1.27
N ASN A 234 -24.65 -17.53 0.25
CA ASN A 234 -24.64 -17.19 -1.20
C ASN A 234 -23.71 -16.06 -1.65
N LEU A 235 -22.58 -15.88 -0.98
CA LEU A 235 -21.57 -14.92 -1.40
C LEU A 235 -20.96 -15.31 -2.74
N ASN A 236 -21.31 -14.58 -3.78
CA ASN A 236 -20.47 -14.47 -4.98
C ASN A 236 -19.14 -13.88 -4.53
N ILE A 237 -18.18 -14.75 -4.34
CA ILE A 237 -16.95 -14.59 -3.54
C ILE A 237 -16.05 -13.44 -4.03
N TYR A 238 -16.24 -12.90 -5.23
CA TYR A 238 -15.27 -12.02 -5.88
C TYR A 238 -15.46 -10.52 -5.64
N GLU A 239 -16.66 -10.00 -5.49
CA GLU A 239 -16.86 -8.55 -5.35
C GLU A 239 -16.81 -8.02 -3.92
N SER A 240 -17.09 -8.86 -2.93
CA SER A 240 -17.19 -8.46 -1.51
C SER A 240 -15.96 -8.76 -0.65
N ASN A 241 -14.98 -9.51 -1.16
CA ASN A 241 -13.88 -10.04 -0.36
C ASN A 241 -12.94 -8.96 0.23
N SER A 242 -12.68 -7.87 -0.47
CA SER A 242 -11.75 -6.84 0.04
C SER A 242 -12.32 -6.11 1.26
N THR A 243 -13.61 -5.80 1.25
CA THR A 243 -14.30 -5.14 2.36
C THR A 243 -14.50 -6.11 3.52
N LEU A 244 -14.85 -7.36 3.24
CA LEU A 244 -14.96 -8.41 4.25
C LEU A 244 -13.64 -8.59 5.02
N ILE A 245 -12.53 -8.77 4.31
CA ILE A 245 -11.21 -8.93 4.94
C ILE A 245 -10.91 -7.76 5.89
N LYS A 246 -11.21 -6.52 5.48
CA LYS A 246 -11.01 -5.34 6.32
C LYS A 246 -11.91 -5.36 7.55
N ILE A 247 -13.20 -5.68 7.39
CA ILE A 247 -14.16 -5.81 8.49
C ILE A 247 -13.68 -6.87 9.49
N LEU A 248 -13.25 -8.03 9.00
CA LEU A 248 -12.76 -9.13 9.86
C LEU A 248 -11.51 -8.72 10.64
N LEU A 249 -10.56 -8.03 9.99
CA LEU A 249 -9.33 -7.55 10.64
C LEU A 249 -9.58 -6.47 11.70
N MET A 250 -10.66 -5.68 11.54
CA MET A 250 -11.03 -4.59 12.44
C MET A 250 -12.02 -5.01 13.53
N THR A 251 -12.65 -6.18 13.40
CA THR A 251 -13.58 -6.70 14.39
C THR A 251 -12.81 -7.23 15.61
N PRO A 252 -13.05 -6.68 16.83
CA PRO A 252 -12.19 -6.96 18.00
C PRO A 252 -12.27 -8.40 18.49
N ASN A 253 -13.41 -9.05 18.36
CA ASN A 253 -13.62 -10.45 18.75
C ASN A 253 -14.38 -11.18 17.63
N LEU A 254 -13.61 -11.87 16.78
CA LEU A 254 -14.17 -12.60 15.65
C LEU A 254 -14.70 -13.95 16.11
N GLY A 255 -15.96 -14.22 15.76
CA GLY A 255 -16.65 -15.48 16.04
C GLY A 255 -16.42 -16.53 14.95
N LYS A 256 -17.45 -17.35 14.70
CA LYS A 256 -17.41 -18.43 13.71
C LYS A 256 -18.01 -18.00 12.37
N ASP A 257 -17.60 -18.66 11.30
CA ASP A 257 -18.28 -18.61 10.02
C ASP A 257 -19.59 -19.43 10.12
N ILE A 258 -20.73 -18.82 9.79
CA ILE A 258 -22.05 -19.44 9.80
C ILE A 258 -22.56 -19.45 8.36
N GLN A 259 -23.08 -20.58 7.92
CA GLN A 259 -23.58 -20.72 6.56
C GLN A 259 -24.97 -20.11 6.36
N ASN A 260 -25.85 -20.25 7.35
CA ASN A 260 -27.25 -19.78 7.26
C ASN A 260 -27.58 -18.79 8.37
N LEU A 261 -28.38 -17.79 8.04
CA LEU A 261 -28.87 -16.79 8.99
C LEU A 261 -29.63 -17.43 10.19
N ASN A 262 -30.29 -18.55 9.95
CA ASN A 262 -31.09 -19.25 10.98
C ASN A 262 -30.23 -19.90 12.08
N ASP A 263 -28.96 -20.22 11.77
CA ASP A 263 -28.03 -20.87 12.70
C ASP A 263 -27.49 -19.91 13.77
N LEU A 264 -27.72 -18.60 13.60
CA LEU A 264 -27.38 -17.61 14.60
C LEU A 264 -28.23 -17.81 15.86
N LYS A 265 -27.58 -17.87 17.03
CA LYS A 265 -28.29 -18.04 18.32
C LYS A 265 -28.85 -16.70 18.83
N PRO A 266 -29.86 -16.73 19.72
CA PRO A 266 -30.38 -15.53 20.35
C PRO A 266 -29.26 -14.72 21.03
N ASN A 267 -29.31 -13.38 20.90
CA ASN A 267 -28.32 -12.44 21.39
C ASN A 267 -26.90 -12.47 20.74
N GLU A 268 -26.68 -13.35 19.76
CA GLU A 268 -25.44 -13.34 19.00
C GLU A 268 -25.41 -12.21 17.94
N TYR A 269 -24.21 -11.73 17.65
CA TYR A 269 -23.95 -10.73 16.62
C TYR A 269 -23.36 -11.39 15.37
N ALA A 270 -23.70 -10.84 14.20
CA ALA A 270 -23.12 -11.31 12.95
C ALA A 270 -22.98 -10.19 11.92
N TRP A 271 -21.90 -10.27 11.13
CA TRP A 271 -21.77 -9.54 9.88
C TRP A 271 -22.50 -10.27 8.76
N ILE A 272 -23.33 -9.55 8.03
CA ILE A 272 -24.10 -10.07 6.89
C ILE A 272 -24.00 -9.09 5.71
N ILE A 273 -23.97 -9.62 4.49
CA ILE A 273 -24.07 -8.81 3.28
C ILE A 273 -25.54 -8.54 2.94
N GLU A 274 -25.85 -7.32 2.55
CA GLU A 274 -27.17 -7.00 2.03
C GLU A 274 -27.25 -7.48 0.58
N SER A 275 -28.04 -8.52 0.33
CA SER A 275 -28.40 -8.98 -1.00
C SER A 275 -29.91 -8.92 -1.18
N ASN A 276 -30.37 -8.82 -2.43
CA ASN A 276 -31.81 -8.82 -2.74
C ASN A 276 -32.51 -10.12 -2.31
N ASP A 277 -31.74 -11.21 -2.13
CA ASP A 277 -32.23 -12.53 -1.80
C ASP A 277 -32.37 -12.75 -0.28
N ILE A 278 -31.65 -11.98 0.53
CA ILE A 278 -31.68 -12.10 1.99
C ILE A 278 -32.47 -10.94 2.59
N LYS A 279 -33.79 -11.17 2.75
CA LYS A 279 -34.68 -10.28 3.51
C LYS A 279 -34.46 -10.48 5.01
N ILE A 280 -33.75 -9.56 5.64
CA ILE A 280 -33.60 -9.54 7.10
C ILE A 280 -34.98 -9.20 7.70
N LYS A 281 -35.66 -10.21 8.23
CA LYS A 281 -36.95 -10.00 8.90
C LYS A 281 -36.72 -9.24 10.22
N SER A 282 -37.21 -8.02 10.30
CA SER A 282 -37.05 -7.13 11.46
C SER A 282 -37.71 -7.71 12.76
N GLU A 283 -38.58 -8.69 12.63
CA GLU A 283 -39.15 -9.41 13.75
C GLU A 283 -38.13 -10.21 14.55
N TYR A 284 -37.19 -10.91 13.84
CA TYR A 284 -36.22 -11.81 14.47
C TYR A 284 -34.83 -11.19 14.63
N TYR A 285 -34.54 -10.12 13.90
CA TYR A 285 -33.19 -9.52 13.87
C TYR A 285 -33.26 -8.01 14.07
N GLN A 286 -32.31 -7.50 14.81
CA GLN A 286 -32.08 -6.07 14.98
C GLN A 286 -30.87 -5.67 14.13
N ILE A 287 -31.04 -4.71 13.24
CA ILE A 287 -29.92 -4.10 12.52
C ILE A 287 -29.27 -3.11 13.48
N ILE A 288 -28.02 -3.38 13.84
CA ILE A 288 -27.22 -2.54 14.75
C ILE A 288 -26.59 -1.37 13.98
N SER A 289 -26.05 -1.67 12.78
CA SER A 289 -25.49 -0.65 11.91
C SER A 289 -25.66 -1.01 10.45
N SER A 290 -25.99 0.02 9.66
CA SER A 290 -26.07 0.01 8.20
C SER A 290 -25.38 1.24 7.61
N ASP A 291 -24.28 1.69 8.22
CA ASP A 291 -23.51 2.86 7.80
C ASP A 291 -22.97 2.67 6.37
N ARG A 292 -22.89 3.79 5.60
CA ARG A 292 -22.31 3.79 4.24
C ARG A 292 -20.87 3.28 4.20
N ASN A 293 -20.12 3.50 5.27
CA ASN A 293 -18.73 3.09 5.34
C ASN A 293 -18.54 1.58 5.39
N ILE A 294 -19.55 0.83 5.86
CA ILE A 294 -19.53 -0.63 5.92
C ILE A 294 -20.30 -1.29 4.78
N TYR A 295 -21.00 -0.50 3.94
CA TYR A 295 -21.77 -1.04 2.82
C TYR A 295 -20.91 -1.91 1.89
N PRO A 296 -21.38 -3.07 1.39
CA PRO A 296 -22.75 -3.63 1.52
C PRO A 296 -22.99 -4.47 2.78
N TRP A 297 -22.11 -4.38 3.78
CA TRP A 297 -22.19 -5.15 5.01
C TRP A 297 -23.08 -4.46 6.04
N LYS A 298 -23.76 -5.28 6.85
CA LYS A 298 -24.53 -4.84 8.01
C LYS A 298 -24.15 -5.65 9.23
N LEU A 299 -24.13 -5.01 10.38
CA LEU A 299 -24.05 -5.72 11.65
C LEU A 299 -25.47 -5.95 12.18
N ILE A 300 -25.78 -7.20 12.43
CA ILE A 300 -27.08 -7.61 12.98
C ILE A 300 -26.91 -8.30 14.32
N LYS A 301 -27.96 -8.27 15.10
CA LYS A 301 -28.12 -9.03 16.35
C LYS A 301 -29.42 -9.83 16.28
N LYS A 302 -29.39 -11.14 16.64
CA LYS A 302 -30.61 -11.93 16.76
C LYS A 302 -31.35 -11.55 18.04
N LYS A 303 -32.64 -11.27 17.92
CA LYS A 303 -33.50 -11.00 19.07
C LYS A 303 -33.73 -12.32 19.85
N ILE A 304 -34.23 -12.20 21.07
CA ILE A 304 -34.55 -13.34 21.93
C ILE A 304 -35.82 -14.03 21.39
#